data_d4917b0d4d24d3b39079358afc9d4c41
#
_entry.id   d4917b0d4d24d3b39079358afc9d4c41
#
_cell.length_a   1.000
_cell.length_b   1.000
_cell.length_c   1.000
_cell.angle_alpha   90.00
_cell.angle_beta   90.00
_cell.angle_gamma   90.00
#
_symmetry.space_group_name_H-M   'P 1'
#
loop_
_entity.id
_entity.type
_entity.pdbx_description
1 polymer ?
#
loop_
_entity_poly.entity_id
_entity_poly.type
_entity_poly.pdbx_seq_one_letter_code
_entity_poly.pdbx_strand_id
1 'polypeptide(L)'
;VNPGQLVWVKLYRDKSGRQAVTMRVEEDMLKASKPAEGLKVGDKVTGTIYNILPEGFFIFTNQRFIAFLHRSEVPGGRLDFGQEITCRVTYLREDGRINVSMRLQKENALIADAQDIYDYLVKRNGSMPYCDATPLEIIKQKFGISKAAFKRALGHLMKEGKVRQENGWTFLTEGENK
;
A
#
# COMPACT_ATOMS: atom_id res chain seq x y z
N VAL A 1 -11.99 -17.64 -10.41
CA VAL A 1 -12.23 -17.88 -8.98
C VAL A 1 -11.78 -19.29 -8.68
N ASN A 2 -10.95 -19.45 -7.66
CA ASN A 2 -10.46 -20.76 -7.23
C ASN A 2 -11.35 -21.34 -6.11
N PRO A 3 -11.43 -22.67 -5.96
CA PRO A 3 -12.11 -23.27 -4.82
C PRO A 3 -11.60 -22.73 -3.49
N GLY A 4 -12.53 -22.39 -2.57
CA GLY A 4 -12.20 -21.82 -1.27
C GLY A 4 -12.12 -20.30 -1.21
N GLN A 5 -12.19 -19.58 -2.34
CA GLN A 5 -12.30 -18.13 -2.35
C GLN A 5 -13.70 -17.67 -1.96
N LEU A 6 -13.78 -16.65 -1.09
CA LEU A 6 -15.03 -15.96 -0.81
C LEU A 6 -15.34 -15.01 -1.95
N VAL A 7 -16.59 -14.98 -2.40
CA VAL A 7 -17.04 -14.09 -3.47
C VAL A 7 -18.39 -13.48 -3.14
N TRP A 8 -18.62 -12.27 -3.61
CA TRP A 8 -19.94 -11.68 -3.59
C TRP A 8 -20.80 -12.26 -4.68
N VAL A 9 -22.01 -12.69 -4.35
CA VAL A 9 -22.97 -13.26 -5.30
C VAL A 9 -24.35 -12.66 -5.08
N LYS A 10 -25.10 -12.56 -6.18
CA LYS A 10 -26.52 -12.25 -6.19
C LYS A 10 -27.31 -13.54 -6.41
N LEU A 11 -28.29 -13.78 -5.57
CA LEU A 11 -29.27 -14.84 -5.76
C LEU A 11 -30.37 -14.36 -6.74
N TYR A 12 -30.72 -15.21 -7.68
CA TYR A 12 -31.84 -14.97 -8.58
C TYR A 12 -32.55 -16.27 -8.94
N ARG A 13 -33.75 -16.17 -9.50
CA ARG A 13 -34.45 -17.33 -10.09
C ARG A 13 -34.25 -17.31 -11.59
N ASP A 14 -33.82 -18.44 -12.14
CA ASP A 14 -33.71 -18.59 -13.59
C ASP A 14 -35.09 -18.68 -14.27
N LYS A 15 -35.10 -18.73 -15.60
CA LYS A 15 -36.35 -18.86 -16.39
C LYS A 15 -37.15 -20.16 -16.11
N SER A 16 -36.51 -21.15 -15.53
CA SER A 16 -37.14 -22.41 -15.13
C SER A 16 -37.62 -22.42 -13.68
N GLY A 17 -37.48 -21.26 -12.95
CA GLY A 17 -37.88 -21.13 -11.56
C GLY A 17 -36.87 -21.62 -10.53
N ARG A 18 -35.70 -22.14 -10.96
CA ARG A 18 -34.64 -22.64 -10.06
C ARG A 18 -33.84 -21.50 -9.47
N GLN A 19 -33.39 -21.68 -8.26
CA GLN A 19 -32.46 -20.76 -7.63
C GLN A 19 -31.07 -20.83 -8.29
N ALA A 20 -30.51 -19.70 -8.66
CA ALA A 20 -29.20 -19.58 -9.26
C ALA A 20 -28.44 -18.41 -8.62
N VAL A 21 -27.13 -18.37 -8.81
CA VAL A 21 -26.25 -17.30 -8.33
C VAL A 21 -25.48 -16.69 -9.49
N THR A 22 -25.16 -15.40 -9.37
CA THR A 22 -24.27 -14.69 -10.30
C THR A 22 -23.29 -13.82 -9.53
N MET A 23 -22.09 -13.68 -10.05
CA MET A 23 -21.07 -12.74 -9.56
C MET A 23 -21.22 -11.32 -10.15
N ARG A 24 -22.20 -11.09 -11.02
CA ARG A 24 -22.53 -9.76 -11.55
C ARG A 24 -23.29 -8.99 -10.48
N VAL A 25 -22.57 -8.35 -9.57
CA VAL A 25 -23.11 -7.68 -8.37
C VAL A 25 -22.93 -6.18 -8.38
N GLU A 26 -22.36 -5.60 -9.44
CA GLU A 26 -21.95 -4.19 -9.49
C GLU A 26 -23.13 -3.24 -9.23
N GLU A 27 -24.28 -3.47 -9.88
CA GLU A 27 -25.47 -2.65 -9.67
C GLU A 27 -26.05 -2.79 -8.25
N ASP A 28 -25.99 -4.01 -7.70
CA ASP A 28 -26.50 -4.28 -6.35
C ASP A 28 -25.58 -3.66 -5.29
N MET A 29 -24.25 -3.69 -5.51
CA MET A 29 -23.28 -3.01 -4.68
C MET A 29 -23.47 -1.48 -4.73
N LEU A 30 -23.74 -0.93 -5.92
CA LEU A 30 -24.02 0.50 -6.06
C LEU A 30 -25.30 0.90 -5.31
N LYS A 31 -26.37 0.13 -5.42
CA LYS A 31 -27.61 0.36 -4.68
C LYS A 31 -27.45 0.22 -3.16
N ALA A 32 -26.59 -0.72 -2.74
CA ALA A 32 -26.30 -0.94 -1.32
C ALA A 32 -25.30 0.08 -0.74
N SER A 33 -24.59 0.80 -1.59
CA SER A 33 -23.57 1.77 -1.17
C SER A 33 -24.18 3.07 -0.63
N LYS A 34 -23.34 3.82 0.06
CA LYS A 34 -23.61 5.19 0.51
C LYS A 34 -22.56 6.13 -0.08
N PRO A 35 -22.90 7.40 -0.32
CA PRO A 35 -21.88 8.41 -0.58
C PRO A 35 -20.87 8.49 0.57
N ALA A 36 -19.62 8.72 0.25
CA ALA A 36 -18.53 8.79 1.23
C ALA A 36 -18.53 10.13 1.99
N GLU A 37 -19.63 10.43 2.66
CA GLU A 37 -19.79 11.63 3.49
C GLU A 37 -18.98 11.49 4.79
N GLY A 38 -18.33 12.58 5.20
CA GLY A 38 -17.53 12.66 6.43
C GLY A 38 -16.13 12.06 6.34
N LEU A 39 -15.77 11.38 5.25
CA LEU A 39 -14.40 10.92 5.03
C LEU A 39 -13.49 12.07 4.57
N LYS A 40 -12.21 11.94 4.91
CA LYS A 40 -11.14 12.83 4.48
C LYS A 40 -10.05 12.06 3.75
N VAL A 41 -9.33 12.75 2.88
CA VAL A 41 -8.10 12.20 2.29
C VAL A 41 -7.11 11.90 3.42
N GLY A 42 -6.57 10.68 3.41
CA GLY A 42 -5.71 10.16 4.47
C GLY A 42 -6.39 9.16 5.41
N ASP A 43 -7.72 9.17 5.52
CA ASP A 43 -8.45 8.23 6.37
C ASP A 43 -8.24 6.78 5.90
N LYS A 44 -8.30 5.85 6.83
CA LYS A 44 -8.23 4.42 6.55
C LYS A 44 -9.62 3.84 6.42
N VAL A 45 -9.82 3.00 5.40
CA VAL A 45 -11.05 2.24 5.19
C VAL A 45 -10.70 0.77 4.99
N THR A 46 -11.52 -0.11 5.54
CA THR A 46 -11.40 -1.56 5.36
C THR A 46 -12.60 -2.07 4.57
N GLY A 47 -12.38 -3.00 3.69
CA GLY A 47 -13.44 -3.58 2.87
C GLY A 47 -12.98 -4.79 2.06
N THR A 48 -13.91 -5.39 1.34
CA THR A 48 -13.73 -6.65 0.61
C THR A 48 -13.76 -6.39 -0.90
N ILE A 49 -12.85 -7.03 -1.61
CA ILE A 49 -12.79 -6.96 -3.08
C ILE A 49 -13.96 -7.72 -3.67
N TYR A 50 -14.81 -7.03 -4.44
CA TYR A 50 -15.95 -7.65 -5.10
C TYR A 50 -15.83 -7.68 -6.62
N ASN A 51 -14.97 -6.86 -7.23
CA ASN A 51 -14.72 -6.88 -8.66
C ASN A 51 -13.24 -6.56 -8.96
N ILE A 52 -12.70 -7.24 -9.98
CA ILE A 52 -11.31 -7.10 -10.43
C ILE A 52 -11.31 -6.78 -11.92
N LEU A 53 -10.74 -5.63 -12.28
CA LEU A 53 -10.55 -5.18 -13.65
C LEU A 53 -9.05 -5.12 -14.01
N PRO A 54 -8.69 -5.01 -15.30
CA PRO A 54 -7.30 -4.82 -15.71
C PRO A 54 -6.64 -3.62 -15.01
N GLU A 55 -7.37 -2.53 -14.84
CA GLU A 55 -6.89 -1.27 -14.27
C GLU A 55 -6.78 -1.31 -12.73
N GLY A 56 -7.59 -2.16 -12.05
CA GLY A 56 -7.63 -2.16 -10.59
C GLY A 56 -8.75 -2.98 -9.98
N PHE A 57 -9.04 -2.66 -8.74
CA PHE A 57 -9.91 -3.43 -7.86
C PHE A 57 -11.03 -2.56 -7.32
N PHE A 58 -12.26 -3.08 -7.33
CA PHE A 58 -13.38 -2.48 -6.64
C PHE A 58 -13.58 -3.15 -5.28
N ILE A 59 -13.72 -2.30 -4.27
CA ILE A 59 -13.83 -2.69 -2.86
C ILE A 59 -15.15 -2.16 -2.33
N PHE A 60 -15.90 -3.02 -1.65
CA PHE A 60 -17.04 -2.62 -0.85
C PHE A 60 -16.58 -2.51 0.60
N THR A 61 -16.59 -1.29 1.13
CA THR A 61 -16.07 -1.04 2.49
C THR A 61 -17.08 -1.43 3.56
N ASN A 62 -16.60 -1.66 4.79
CA ASN A 62 -17.45 -1.99 5.94
C ASN A 62 -18.42 -0.85 6.28
N GLN A 63 -18.10 0.40 5.91
CA GLN A 63 -18.99 1.56 6.00
C GLN A 63 -19.94 1.69 4.81
N ARG A 64 -19.92 0.72 3.87
CA ARG A 64 -20.75 0.70 2.66
C ARG A 64 -20.38 1.75 1.60
N PHE A 65 -19.12 2.18 1.54
CA PHE A 65 -18.61 3.00 0.44
C PHE A 65 -18.07 2.11 -0.67
N ILE A 66 -18.16 2.56 -1.91
CA ILE A 66 -17.47 1.94 -3.05
C ILE A 66 -16.11 2.62 -3.19
N ALA A 67 -15.04 1.83 -3.08
CA ALA A 67 -13.69 2.29 -3.28
C ALA A 67 -13.07 1.68 -4.55
N PHE A 68 -12.29 2.47 -5.26
CA PHE A 68 -11.46 2.02 -6.37
C PHE A 68 -9.98 2.09 -5.98
N LEU A 69 -9.30 0.95 -6.10
CA LEU A 69 -7.88 0.79 -5.86
C LEU A 69 -7.19 0.51 -7.19
N HIS A 70 -6.46 1.49 -7.72
CA HIS A 70 -5.71 1.29 -8.96
C HIS A 70 -4.60 0.26 -8.75
N ARG A 71 -4.32 -0.57 -9.76
CA ARG A 71 -3.34 -1.65 -9.66
C ARG A 71 -1.93 -1.17 -9.31
N SER A 72 -1.53 0.02 -9.76
CA SER A 72 -0.25 0.64 -9.40
C SER A 72 -0.13 1.00 -7.91
N GLU A 73 -1.26 1.10 -7.21
CA GLU A 73 -1.32 1.43 -5.78
C GLU A 73 -1.28 0.20 -4.87
N VAL A 74 -1.12 -0.99 -5.45
CA VAL A 74 -1.01 -2.28 -4.74
C VAL A 74 0.45 -2.72 -4.72
N PRO A 75 1.11 -2.82 -3.56
CA PRO A 75 2.42 -3.45 -3.47
C PRO A 75 2.35 -4.91 -3.94
N GLY A 76 3.20 -5.29 -4.92
CA GLY A 76 3.16 -6.64 -5.51
C GLY A 76 2.04 -6.88 -6.55
N GLY A 77 1.10 -5.95 -6.73
CA GLY A 77 0.13 -5.91 -7.84
C GLY A 77 -0.93 -7.00 -7.90
N ARG A 78 -1.02 -7.91 -6.91
CA ARG A 78 -1.98 -9.02 -6.88
C ARG A 78 -2.87 -8.97 -5.66
N LEU A 79 -4.15 -9.09 -5.91
CA LEU A 79 -5.20 -9.24 -4.89
C LEU A 79 -6.28 -10.16 -5.47
N ASP A 80 -6.99 -10.86 -4.61
CA ASP A 80 -7.99 -11.85 -4.99
C ASP A 80 -9.42 -11.40 -4.64
N PHE A 81 -10.42 -12.01 -5.31
CA PHE A 81 -11.82 -11.83 -4.95
C PHE A 81 -12.08 -12.25 -3.50
N GLY A 82 -12.91 -11.47 -2.81
CA GLY A 82 -13.29 -11.73 -1.43
C GLY A 82 -12.20 -11.44 -0.40
N GLN A 83 -11.03 -10.99 -0.83
CA GLN A 83 -9.97 -10.59 0.08
C GLN A 83 -10.36 -9.30 0.80
N GLU A 84 -10.29 -9.31 2.13
CA GLU A 84 -10.43 -8.11 2.94
C GLU A 84 -9.09 -7.36 2.98
N ILE A 85 -9.16 -6.06 2.73
CA ILE A 85 -7.99 -5.18 2.71
C ILE A 85 -8.28 -3.87 3.41
N THR A 86 -7.25 -3.27 4.00
CA THR A 86 -7.28 -1.92 4.55
C THR A 86 -6.49 -0.98 3.64
N CYS A 87 -7.12 0.10 3.22
CA CYS A 87 -6.56 1.09 2.32
C CYS A 87 -6.69 2.49 2.91
N ARG A 88 -5.91 3.41 2.38
CA ARG A 88 -5.97 4.83 2.71
C ARG A 88 -6.69 5.59 1.61
N VAL A 89 -7.62 6.46 1.95
CA VAL A 89 -8.32 7.34 1.03
C VAL A 89 -7.34 8.33 0.40
N THR A 90 -7.31 8.39 -0.93
CA THR A 90 -6.46 9.32 -1.70
C THR A 90 -7.25 10.41 -2.39
N TYR A 91 -8.51 10.13 -2.71
CA TYR A 91 -9.38 11.09 -3.40
C TYR A 91 -10.85 10.76 -3.14
N LEU A 92 -11.65 11.80 -2.90
CA LEU A 92 -13.10 11.71 -2.78
C LEU A 92 -13.71 12.17 -4.12
N ARG A 93 -14.46 11.28 -4.76
CA ARG A 93 -15.07 11.55 -6.07
C ARG A 93 -16.41 12.27 -5.90
N GLU A 94 -16.78 13.06 -6.87
CA GLU A 94 -18.07 13.77 -6.89
C GLU A 94 -19.28 12.82 -6.93
N ASP A 95 -19.10 11.61 -7.47
CA ASP A 95 -20.12 10.56 -7.51
C ASP A 95 -20.32 9.81 -6.17
N GLY A 96 -19.68 10.27 -5.10
CA GLY A 96 -19.76 9.69 -3.76
C GLY A 96 -18.86 8.46 -3.55
N ARG A 97 -18.12 8.00 -4.57
CA ARG A 97 -17.12 6.94 -4.45
C ARG A 97 -15.78 7.51 -4.01
N ILE A 98 -14.84 6.63 -3.67
CA ILE A 98 -13.50 7.03 -3.22
C ILE A 98 -12.42 6.31 -4.03
N ASN A 99 -11.29 6.97 -4.21
CA ASN A 99 -10.06 6.30 -4.64
C ASN A 99 -9.19 6.05 -3.42
N VAL A 100 -8.54 4.89 -3.41
CA VAL A 100 -7.74 4.44 -2.27
C VAL A 100 -6.38 3.91 -2.70
N SER A 101 -5.44 3.84 -1.77
CA SER A 101 -4.09 3.32 -1.97
C SER A 101 -3.69 2.41 -0.81
N MET A 102 -2.94 1.36 -1.11
CA MET A 102 -2.23 0.53 -0.14
C MET A 102 -0.77 0.97 0.05
N ARG A 103 -0.30 1.92 -0.75
CA ARG A 103 1.06 2.46 -0.61
C ARG A 103 1.15 3.35 0.61
N LEU A 104 2.28 3.27 1.30
CA LEU A 104 2.63 4.18 2.38
C LEU A 104 2.71 5.62 1.85
N GLN A 105 2.35 6.59 2.67
CA GLN A 105 2.64 7.99 2.35
C GLN A 105 4.14 8.19 2.22
N LYS A 106 4.58 9.17 1.42
CA LYS A 106 6.01 9.44 1.18
C LYS A 106 6.79 9.65 2.48
N GLU A 107 6.18 10.29 3.47
CA GLU A 107 6.79 10.50 4.80
C GLU A 107 6.94 9.19 5.58
N ASN A 108 5.90 8.35 5.62
CA ASN A 108 5.96 7.04 6.28
C ASN A 108 6.91 6.09 5.55
N ALA A 109 6.96 6.16 4.20
CA ALA A 109 7.95 5.42 3.42
C ALA A 109 9.38 5.87 3.73
N LEU A 110 9.61 7.18 3.87
CA LEU A 110 10.91 7.72 4.26
C LEU A 110 11.37 7.23 5.63
N ILE A 111 10.46 7.24 6.61
CA ILE A 111 10.75 6.75 7.97
C ILE A 111 11.04 5.25 7.97
N ALA A 112 10.26 4.46 7.23
CA ALA A 112 10.46 3.03 7.10
C ALA A 112 11.80 2.71 6.41
N ASP A 113 12.09 3.34 5.27
CA ASP A 113 13.35 3.19 4.55
C ASP A 113 14.56 3.58 5.42
N ALA A 114 14.44 4.67 6.20
CA ALA A 114 15.47 5.11 7.12
C ALA A 114 15.70 4.12 8.26
N GLN A 115 14.62 3.54 8.81
CA GLN A 115 14.73 2.51 9.85
C GLN A 115 15.39 1.25 9.32
N ASP A 116 15.01 0.77 8.13
CA ASP A 116 15.62 -0.41 7.50
C ASP A 116 17.12 -0.23 7.27
N ILE A 117 17.54 0.97 6.83
CA ILE A 117 18.96 1.31 6.64
C ILE A 117 19.68 1.36 7.99
N TYR A 118 19.08 1.94 9.01
CA TYR A 118 19.65 2.01 10.36
C TYR A 118 19.84 0.60 10.96
N ASP A 119 18.82 -0.26 10.86
CA ASP A 119 18.88 -1.65 11.35
C ASP A 119 19.92 -2.46 10.60
N TYR A 120 20.08 -2.22 9.29
CA TYR A 120 21.15 -2.83 8.51
C TYR A 120 22.55 -2.42 9.01
N LEU A 121 22.74 -1.14 9.34
CA LEU A 121 23.99 -0.63 9.91
C LEU A 121 24.28 -1.28 11.29
N VAL A 122 23.28 -1.36 12.16
CA VAL A 122 23.40 -1.99 13.47
C VAL A 122 23.82 -3.46 13.33
N LYS A 123 23.18 -4.22 12.43
CA LYS A 123 23.54 -5.64 12.16
C LYS A 123 24.97 -5.81 11.62
N ARG A 124 25.56 -4.77 11.05
CA ARG A 124 26.91 -4.76 10.48
C ARG A 124 27.94 -4.07 11.39
N ASN A 125 27.70 -4.04 12.68
CA ASN A 125 28.59 -3.40 13.65
C ASN A 125 28.85 -1.90 13.35
N GLY A 126 27.82 -1.20 12.89
CA GLY A 126 27.83 0.25 12.75
C GLY A 126 28.42 0.81 11.47
N SER A 127 28.76 -0.02 10.47
CA SER A 127 29.32 0.47 9.22
C SER A 127 28.83 -0.29 7.99
N MET A 128 28.69 0.40 6.85
CA MET A 128 28.37 -0.22 5.57
C MET A 128 29.08 0.48 4.39
N PRO A 129 29.50 -0.29 3.35
CA PRO A 129 30.20 0.25 2.18
C PRO A 129 29.21 0.83 1.16
N TYR A 130 28.18 1.49 1.63
CA TYR A 130 27.14 2.13 0.81
C TYR A 130 26.96 3.57 1.28
N CYS A 131 26.83 4.48 0.31
CA CYS A 131 26.60 5.91 0.52
C CYS A 131 25.66 6.45 -0.56
N ASP A 132 25.43 7.74 -0.60
CA ASP A 132 24.58 8.40 -1.59
C ASP A 132 25.10 8.26 -3.04
N ALA A 133 26.40 7.99 -3.23
CA ALA A 133 27.03 7.73 -4.52
C ALA A 133 26.87 6.27 -5.01
N THR A 134 26.47 5.35 -4.16
CA THR A 134 26.35 3.92 -4.50
C THR A 134 25.46 3.68 -5.72
N PRO A 135 25.85 2.80 -6.68
CA PRO A 135 25.05 2.46 -7.86
C PRO A 135 23.64 1.95 -7.52
N LEU A 136 22.66 2.26 -8.39
CA LEU A 136 21.25 1.90 -8.22
C LEU A 136 21.05 0.39 -8.06
N GLU A 137 21.77 -0.42 -8.85
CA GLU A 137 21.65 -1.87 -8.87
C GLU A 137 21.97 -2.48 -7.50
N ILE A 138 23.01 -1.97 -6.84
CA ILE A 138 23.43 -2.41 -5.51
C ILE A 138 22.38 -2.01 -4.47
N ILE A 139 21.90 -0.77 -4.52
CA ILE A 139 20.86 -0.27 -3.60
C ILE A 139 19.58 -1.11 -3.74
N LYS A 140 19.14 -1.35 -4.97
CA LYS A 140 17.94 -2.14 -5.24
C LYS A 140 18.08 -3.59 -4.77
N GLN A 141 19.26 -4.19 -4.98
CA GLN A 141 19.53 -5.57 -4.55
C GLN A 141 19.57 -5.70 -3.02
N LYS A 142 20.12 -4.70 -2.31
CA LYS A 142 20.34 -4.77 -0.85
C LYS A 142 19.15 -4.27 -0.04
N PHE A 143 18.50 -3.21 -0.49
CA PHE A 143 17.44 -2.52 0.26
C PHE A 143 16.07 -2.57 -0.43
N GLY A 144 15.98 -3.02 -1.69
CA GLY A 144 14.71 -3.10 -2.43
C GLY A 144 14.09 -1.76 -2.81
N ILE A 145 14.79 -0.65 -2.59
CA ILE A 145 14.30 0.72 -2.79
C ILE A 145 15.02 1.42 -3.97
N SER A 146 14.46 2.54 -4.43
CA SER A 146 15.09 3.36 -5.45
C SER A 146 16.27 4.16 -4.89
N LYS A 147 17.22 4.55 -5.75
CA LYS A 147 18.35 5.42 -5.36
C LYS A 147 17.88 6.74 -4.75
N ALA A 148 16.78 7.31 -5.25
CA ALA A 148 16.20 8.54 -4.71
C ALA A 148 15.61 8.35 -3.31
N ALA A 149 14.95 7.20 -3.03
CA ALA A 149 14.46 6.85 -1.72
C ALA A 149 15.62 6.63 -0.74
N PHE A 150 16.66 5.88 -1.15
CA PHE A 150 17.85 5.65 -0.36
C PHE A 150 18.56 6.95 0.02
N LYS A 151 18.78 7.86 -0.94
CA LYS A 151 19.36 9.18 -0.66
C LYS A 151 18.55 10.00 0.34
N ARG A 152 17.21 10.00 0.19
CA ARG A 152 16.34 10.71 1.15
C ARG A 152 16.42 10.11 2.56
N ALA A 153 16.42 8.78 2.66
CA ALA A 153 16.51 8.06 3.93
C ALA A 153 17.86 8.31 4.63
N LEU A 154 18.98 8.24 3.89
CA LEU A 154 20.29 8.62 4.42
C LEU A 154 20.35 10.07 4.88
N GLY A 155 19.83 11.00 4.05
CA GLY A 155 19.76 12.42 4.41
C GLY A 155 18.94 12.68 5.68
N HIS A 156 17.84 11.91 5.86
CA HIS A 156 17.04 11.97 7.09
C HIS A 156 17.85 11.49 8.31
N LEU A 157 18.52 10.34 8.22
CA LEU A 157 19.35 9.81 9.29
C LEU A 157 20.55 10.73 9.64
N MET A 158 21.16 11.36 8.63
CA MET A 158 22.23 12.35 8.83
C MET A 158 21.70 13.60 9.54
N LYS A 159 20.51 14.09 9.16
CA LYS A 159 19.87 15.24 9.80
C LYS A 159 19.52 14.95 11.27
N GLU A 160 19.16 13.72 11.59
CA GLU A 160 18.93 13.26 12.96
C GLU A 160 20.24 12.98 13.75
N GLY A 161 21.40 13.12 13.10
CA GLY A 161 22.68 12.85 13.72
C GLY A 161 22.96 11.37 14.00
N LYS A 162 22.19 10.46 13.39
CA LYS A 162 22.31 9.01 13.61
C LYS A 162 23.40 8.34 12.78
N VAL A 163 23.72 8.94 11.61
CA VAL A 163 24.74 8.41 10.70
C VAL A 163 25.61 9.53 10.14
N ARG A 164 26.83 9.19 9.73
CA ARG A 164 27.75 10.03 8.95
C ARG A 164 28.27 9.29 7.74
N GLN A 165 28.62 10.02 6.69
CA GLN A 165 29.25 9.46 5.50
C GLN A 165 30.71 9.92 5.40
N GLU A 166 31.59 9.00 5.07
CA GLU A 166 33.00 9.27 4.89
C GLU A 166 33.60 8.26 3.91
N ASN A 167 34.37 8.73 2.91
CA ASN A 167 35.11 7.92 1.94
C ASN A 167 34.25 6.81 1.26
N GLY A 168 32.99 7.11 0.91
CA GLY A 168 32.09 6.16 0.26
C GLY A 168 31.40 5.17 1.20
N TRP A 169 31.62 5.30 2.51
CA TRP A 169 31.02 4.50 3.55
C TRP A 169 30.02 5.30 4.37
N THR A 170 29.06 4.61 4.95
CA THR A 170 28.18 5.18 5.98
C THR A 170 28.44 4.48 7.31
N PHE A 171 28.55 5.28 8.36
CA PHE A 171 28.84 4.87 9.73
C PHE A 171 27.70 5.34 10.66
N LEU A 172 27.39 4.52 11.68
CA LEU A 172 26.62 5.03 12.81
C LEU A 172 27.46 6.11 13.53
N THR A 173 26.84 7.20 13.88
CA THR A 173 27.39 8.11 14.87
C THR A 173 27.14 7.46 16.23
N GLU A 174 28.20 7.24 16.99
CA GLU A 174 28.07 6.90 18.41
C GLU A 174 27.29 8.07 19.05
N GLY A 175 26.06 7.77 19.50
CA GLY A 175 25.29 8.72 20.26
C GLY A 175 26.09 9.05 21.50
N GLU A 176 26.51 10.30 21.63
CA GLU A 176 26.92 10.82 22.93
C GLU A 176 25.71 10.62 23.88
N ASN A 177 25.79 9.57 24.70
CA ASN A 177 25.01 9.48 25.91
C ASN A 177 25.43 10.64 26.80
N LYS A 178 24.61 11.69 26.78
CA LYS A 178 24.54 12.64 27.86
C LYS A 178 23.17 12.55 28.51
#